data_25fce1ca9fe6040cb2964b8fde0a5619
#
_entry.id   25fce1ca9fe6040cb2964b8fde0a5619
#
_cell.length_a   1.000
_cell.length_b   1.000
_cell.length_c   1.000
_cell.angle_alpha   90.00
_cell.angle_beta   90.00
_cell.angle_gamma   90.00
#
_symmetry.space_group_name_H-M   'P 1'
#
loop_
_entity.id
_entity.type
_entity.pdbx_description
1 polymer ?
#
loop_
_entity_poly.entity_id
_entity_poly.type
_entity_poly.pdbx_seq_one_letter_code
_entity_poly.pdbx_strand_id
1 'polypeptide(L)'
;MNKQKILFASALLTAALLSGCGMNAPAATQPPVRQISMVVDEQSILDLEQNYPDLEEVNLTGSECYQAIRDYAARNPQVKVTYLVRLGSMAASPDAGSLELHPGQYDYQMLLSNLKYLSQLQKVSFPDSELTMEQVQALEEAYPNIEFDAGIFFCGIRCTAETQELNLADCDPAEAVENAQLLSQLPQLTQMELMKEDGTSAFTLEQAAALQSQVPQVMLHYSFNLFGKQVSTEDEEISFANQYIGNKDGALDTLRQALTVLRGCNRFVLDNCHFTNEELAQVRDEFRDTTKVVWRIWFGKGGCLTDRKVIRHVYNLFDYNSADLYYCEDAEFLDFGHNEILKQCDFVAGMPNLRAVILSGSMISDLTPFENCKQLEFLEVAYCGYLEDISPLAACESLQRLNIAYTKVSDLSPLDNLNLQVMVDARSKTDEAERARFDDLHPDCLTQHTGDVKDDQPYGCPWRYDEKGDPNEYYALLKEKFGYPNPTDTLW
;
A
#
# COMPACT_ATOMS: atom_id res chain seq x y z
N MET A 1 15.76 49.69 24.35
CA MET A 1 16.66 50.78 24.83
C MET A 1 18.08 50.24 24.91
N ASN A 2 18.97 51.04 24.45
CA ASN A 2 20.45 50.93 24.40
C ASN A 2 21.07 50.04 23.31
N LYS A 3 21.36 50.74 22.24
CA LYS A 3 22.39 50.44 21.26
C LYS A 3 23.77 50.65 21.91
N GLN A 4 24.61 49.62 21.97
CA GLN A 4 26.05 49.83 22.11
C GLN A 4 26.71 49.49 20.77
N LYS A 5 27.09 50.55 20.06
CA LYS A 5 28.06 50.49 18.97
C LYS A 5 29.44 50.27 19.61
N ILE A 6 30.04 49.12 19.30
CA ILE A 6 31.49 48.97 19.57
C ILE A 6 32.22 49.25 18.27
N LEU A 7 32.78 50.44 18.19
CA LEU A 7 33.79 50.80 17.21
C LEU A 7 35.15 50.30 17.74
N PHE A 8 35.77 49.36 17.02
CA PHE A 8 37.23 49.16 17.16
C PHE A 8 37.89 49.59 15.85
N ALA A 9 38.38 50.84 15.83
CA ALA A 9 39.37 51.30 14.88
C ALA A 9 40.72 51.33 15.62
N SER A 10 41.60 50.39 15.30
CA SER A 10 42.98 50.47 15.74
C SER A 10 43.86 50.77 14.53
N ALA A 11 43.97 52.08 14.22
CA ALA A 11 45.04 52.57 13.37
C ALA A 11 46.23 52.94 14.27
N LEU A 12 47.29 52.16 14.22
CA LEU A 12 48.55 52.53 14.85
C LEU A 12 49.22 53.58 13.92
N LEU A 13 49.03 54.86 14.24
CA LEU A 13 49.84 55.94 13.74
C LEU A 13 50.88 56.34 14.78
N THR A 14 52.12 55.90 14.60
CA THR A 14 53.27 56.50 15.36
C THR A 14 53.70 57.75 14.65
N ALA A 15 53.26 58.93 15.12
CA ALA A 15 53.80 60.21 14.70
C ALA A 15 54.85 60.65 15.69
N ALA A 16 56.08 60.74 15.24
CA ALA A 16 57.16 61.39 15.99
C ALA A 16 57.11 62.91 15.67
N LEU A 17 56.80 63.72 16.70
CA LEU A 17 56.92 65.16 16.68
C LEU A 17 58.38 65.56 16.89
N LEU A 18 59.01 66.13 15.86
CA LEU A 18 60.19 66.97 16.01
C LEU A 18 59.86 68.34 15.41
N SER A 19 59.86 69.38 16.27
CA SER A 19 59.75 70.78 15.94
C SER A 19 61.11 71.35 15.54
N GLY A 20 61.09 72.05 14.41
CA GLY A 20 62.24 72.95 14.14
C GLY A 20 62.45 73.34 12.70
N CYS A 21 62.16 74.62 12.37
CA CYS A 21 62.66 75.49 11.28
C CYS A 21 62.71 75.00 9.83
N GLY A 22 61.87 75.64 9.04
CA GLY A 22 61.92 76.10 7.72
C GLY A 22 62.97 75.60 6.71
N MET A 23 62.35 74.89 5.71
CA MET A 23 62.71 74.98 4.28
C MET A 23 61.71 74.13 3.49
N ASN A 24 61.24 74.59 2.38
CA ASN A 24 60.36 73.84 1.46
C ASN A 24 60.95 72.47 1.12
N ALA A 25 60.42 71.41 1.77
CA ALA A 25 60.61 70.03 1.37
C ALA A 25 59.41 69.59 0.56
N PRO A 26 59.58 68.84 -0.52
CA PRO A 26 58.44 68.25 -1.25
C PRO A 26 57.60 67.39 -0.28
N ALA A 27 56.28 67.47 -0.42
CA ALA A 27 55.35 66.69 0.36
C ALA A 27 55.81 65.22 0.39
N ALA A 28 56.16 64.71 1.61
CA ALA A 28 56.48 63.35 1.77
C ALA A 28 55.23 62.55 1.40
N THR A 29 55.29 61.86 0.29
CA THR A 29 54.28 60.90 -0.11
C THR A 29 54.24 59.83 0.98
N GLN A 30 53.09 59.69 1.67
CA GLN A 30 52.90 58.60 2.62
C GLN A 30 53.15 57.22 1.91
N PRO A 31 53.81 56.27 2.54
CA PRO A 31 54.06 55.01 1.90
C PRO A 31 52.75 54.39 1.48
N PRO A 32 52.69 53.75 0.31
CA PRO A 32 51.47 53.19 -0.21
C PRO A 32 50.91 52.10 0.80
N VAL A 33 49.63 52.21 1.06
CA VAL A 33 48.92 51.17 1.92
C VAL A 33 48.75 49.94 1.08
N ARG A 34 49.46 48.86 1.43
CA ARG A 34 49.39 47.54 0.71
C ARG A 34 48.50 46.51 1.37
N GLN A 35 48.23 46.64 2.68
CA GLN A 35 47.42 45.75 3.44
C GLN A 35 46.43 46.51 4.33
N ILE A 36 45.15 46.08 4.35
CA ILE A 36 44.14 46.70 5.19
C ILE A 36 43.16 45.64 5.73
N SER A 37 42.66 45.91 6.92
CA SER A 37 41.60 45.12 7.51
C SER A 37 40.46 46.05 7.93
N MET A 38 39.26 45.81 7.41
CA MET A 38 38.09 46.65 7.70
C MET A 38 36.79 45.93 7.45
N VAL A 39 35.71 46.40 8.08
CA VAL A 39 34.35 45.99 7.74
C VAL A 39 33.77 47.02 6.78
N VAL A 40 33.21 46.55 5.68
CA VAL A 40 32.66 47.37 4.59
C VAL A 40 31.18 47.06 4.36
N ASP A 41 30.47 48.06 3.87
CA ASP A 41 29.17 47.92 3.23
C ASP A 41 29.34 48.09 1.68
N GLU A 42 28.22 48.00 0.94
CA GLU A 42 28.24 48.06 -0.53
C GLU A 42 28.85 49.33 -1.07
N GLN A 43 28.69 50.48 -0.39
CA GLN A 43 29.24 51.75 -0.80
C GLN A 43 30.73 51.82 -0.49
N SER A 44 31.12 51.43 0.73
CA SER A 44 32.53 51.48 1.17
C SER A 44 33.45 50.59 0.35
N ILE A 45 32.95 49.47 -0.20
CA ILE A 45 33.73 48.57 -1.05
C ILE A 45 34.05 49.23 -2.42
N LEU A 46 33.16 50.06 -2.95
CA LEU A 46 33.39 50.81 -4.19
C LEU A 46 34.49 51.87 -4.00
N ASP A 47 34.57 52.42 -2.80
CA ASP A 47 35.57 53.44 -2.46
C ASP A 47 36.98 52.84 -2.25
N LEU A 48 37.11 51.51 -2.04
CA LEU A 48 38.40 50.82 -1.87
C LEU A 48 39.33 51.01 -3.08
N GLU A 49 38.82 50.89 -4.29
CA GLU A 49 39.63 51.07 -5.52
C GLU A 49 40.16 52.48 -5.67
N GLN A 50 39.40 53.47 -5.22
CA GLN A 50 39.78 54.88 -5.32
C GLN A 50 40.74 55.32 -4.21
N ASN A 51 40.47 54.82 -2.97
CA ASN A 51 41.25 55.32 -1.82
C ASN A 51 42.54 54.53 -1.59
N TYR A 52 42.66 53.30 -2.15
CA TYR A 52 43.82 52.43 -1.94
C TYR A 52 44.26 51.75 -3.25
N PRO A 53 44.77 52.49 -4.21
CA PRO A 53 45.14 52.00 -5.55
C PRO A 53 46.30 50.99 -5.55
N ASP A 54 47.17 51.02 -4.51
CA ASP A 54 48.34 50.13 -4.36
C ASP A 54 48.07 48.91 -3.45
N LEU A 55 46.80 48.54 -3.22
CA LEU A 55 46.40 47.45 -2.30
C LEU A 55 46.82 46.07 -2.86
N GLU A 56 47.52 45.31 -2.04
CA GLU A 56 47.95 43.94 -2.33
C GLU A 56 47.12 42.90 -1.56
N GLU A 57 46.67 43.26 -0.33
CA GLU A 57 45.87 42.37 0.51
C GLU A 57 44.78 43.14 1.28
N VAL A 58 43.58 42.62 1.29
CA VAL A 58 42.47 43.16 2.08
C VAL A 58 41.76 42.07 2.87
N ASN A 59 41.55 42.30 4.17
CA ASN A 59 40.76 41.43 5.04
C ASN A 59 39.42 42.15 5.33
N LEU A 60 38.34 41.60 4.80
CA LEU A 60 36.96 42.10 4.90
C LEU A 60 36.11 41.21 5.84
N THR A 61 36.75 40.42 6.72
CA THR A 61 36.03 39.57 7.69
C THR A 61 35.13 40.43 8.57
N GLY A 62 33.85 40.03 8.67
CA GLY A 62 32.80 40.75 9.37
C GLY A 62 31.91 41.60 8.45
N SER A 63 32.25 41.74 7.18
CA SER A 63 31.39 42.35 6.17
C SER A 63 30.36 41.34 5.68
N GLU A 64 29.13 41.81 5.38
CA GLU A 64 28.01 40.95 4.95
C GLU A 64 27.55 41.26 3.49
N CYS A 65 28.22 42.19 2.80
CA CYS A 65 27.98 42.53 1.39
C CYS A 65 28.73 41.59 0.42
N TYR A 66 28.48 40.26 0.56
CA TYR A 66 29.25 39.20 -0.11
C TYR A 66 29.29 39.34 -1.63
N GLN A 67 28.18 39.74 -2.27
CA GLN A 67 28.16 39.92 -3.73
C GLN A 67 29.11 41.04 -4.14
N ALA A 68 29.07 42.18 -3.46
CA ALA A 68 29.95 43.30 -3.75
C ALA A 68 31.43 42.94 -3.50
N ILE A 69 31.73 42.13 -2.46
CA ILE A 69 33.09 41.63 -2.19
C ILE A 69 33.58 40.73 -3.34
N ARG A 70 32.74 39.80 -3.83
CA ARG A 70 33.07 38.93 -4.98
C ARG A 70 33.32 39.75 -6.25
N ASP A 71 32.47 40.75 -6.52
CA ASP A 71 32.60 41.62 -7.68
C ASP A 71 33.87 42.47 -7.60
N TYR A 72 34.22 42.94 -6.40
CA TYR A 72 35.52 43.63 -6.16
C TYR A 72 36.71 42.71 -6.43
N ALA A 73 36.71 41.49 -5.85
CA ALA A 73 37.78 40.51 -6.06
C ALA A 73 37.94 40.14 -7.53
N ALA A 74 36.82 39.98 -8.27
CA ALA A 74 36.84 39.66 -9.70
C ALA A 74 37.45 40.80 -10.55
N ARG A 75 37.18 42.06 -10.19
CA ARG A 75 37.76 43.24 -10.88
C ARG A 75 39.22 43.48 -10.51
N ASN A 76 39.66 43.03 -9.32
CA ASN A 76 41.00 43.26 -8.77
C ASN A 76 41.73 41.93 -8.47
N PRO A 77 42.03 41.09 -9.47
CA PRO A 77 42.62 39.78 -9.27
C PRO A 77 44.05 39.81 -8.68
N GLN A 78 44.68 40.98 -8.68
CA GLN A 78 46.00 41.21 -8.08
C GLN A 78 45.92 41.44 -6.56
N VAL A 79 44.72 41.70 -6.00
CA VAL A 79 44.48 41.91 -4.57
C VAL A 79 44.01 40.63 -3.94
N LYS A 80 44.73 40.16 -2.92
CA LYS A 80 44.29 39.02 -2.11
C LYS A 80 43.18 39.47 -1.17
N VAL A 81 41.94 39.03 -1.46
CA VAL A 81 40.75 39.35 -0.67
C VAL A 81 40.44 38.22 0.29
N THR A 82 40.39 38.51 1.58
CA THR A 82 40.00 37.53 2.64
C THR A 82 38.69 37.99 3.25
N TYR A 83 37.71 37.07 3.35
CA TYR A 83 36.45 37.29 4.04
C TYR A 83 35.89 35.96 4.53
N LEU A 84 34.88 36.01 5.40
CA LEU A 84 34.13 34.84 5.87
C LEU A 84 32.65 35.05 5.61
N VAL A 85 31.99 34.02 5.17
CA VAL A 85 30.53 33.97 4.95
C VAL A 85 29.84 33.51 6.22
N ARG A 86 28.96 34.32 6.76
CA ARG A 86 28.24 34.06 8.00
C ARG A 86 27.06 33.13 7.72
N LEU A 87 26.93 32.07 8.55
CA LEU A 87 25.86 31.06 8.44
C LEU A 87 24.97 31.05 9.68
N GLY A 88 25.30 31.85 10.70
CA GLY A 88 24.63 31.94 12.00
C GLY A 88 25.61 32.54 12.98
N SER A 89 25.91 31.82 14.06
CA SER A 89 27.05 32.14 14.95
C SER A 89 28.38 31.71 14.33
N MET A 90 28.37 30.73 13.42
CA MET A 90 29.52 30.31 12.62
C MET A 90 29.67 31.10 11.34
N ALA A 91 30.91 31.23 10.87
CA ALA A 91 31.25 31.78 9.56
C ALA A 91 32.29 30.88 8.87
N ALA A 92 32.17 30.70 7.56
CA ALA A 92 33.01 29.83 6.76
C ALA A 92 33.80 30.56 5.69
N SER A 93 35.00 30.02 5.34
CA SER A 93 35.76 30.52 4.19
C SER A 93 35.01 30.25 2.88
N PRO A 94 35.04 31.17 1.89
CA PRO A 94 34.51 30.92 0.55
C PRO A 94 35.10 29.70 -0.15
N ASP A 95 36.29 29.25 0.25
CA ASP A 95 37.00 28.11 -0.31
C ASP A 95 36.73 26.81 0.44
N ALA A 96 35.82 26.81 1.44
CA ALA A 96 35.45 25.60 2.19
C ALA A 96 34.84 24.57 1.23
N GLY A 97 35.39 23.36 1.20
CA GLY A 97 34.88 22.24 0.41
C GLY A 97 33.81 21.42 1.15
N SER A 98 33.86 21.43 2.47
CA SER A 98 32.86 20.79 3.33
C SER A 98 32.64 21.57 4.62
N LEU A 99 31.47 21.45 5.21
CA LEU A 99 31.11 22.02 6.49
C LEU A 99 30.47 20.98 7.40
N GLU A 100 30.75 21.08 8.70
CA GLU A 100 30.03 20.37 9.75
C GLU A 100 29.41 21.43 10.67
N LEU A 101 28.09 21.38 10.81
CA LEU A 101 27.29 22.41 11.48
C LEU A 101 26.46 21.79 12.61
N HIS A 102 26.71 22.20 13.85
CA HIS A 102 25.97 21.77 15.01
C HIS A 102 24.85 22.76 15.39
N PRO A 103 23.84 22.36 16.18
CA PRO A 103 22.79 23.21 16.71
C PRO A 103 23.37 24.49 17.36
N GLY A 104 22.73 25.64 17.07
CA GLY A 104 23.19 26.96 17.52
C GLY A 104 24.36 27.56 16.76
N GLN A 105 25.01 26.83 15.84
CA GLN A 105 26.08 27.36 14.98
C GLN A 105 25.54 27.99 13.68
N TYR A 106 24.34 27.55 13.23
CA TYR A 106 23.70 28.00 12.01
C TYR A 106 22.33 28.64 12.26
N ASP A 107 21.90 29.41 11.31
CA ASP A 107 20.52 29.90 11.17
C ASP A 107 20.01 29.47 9.80
N TYR A 108 18.84 28.85 9.75
CA TYR A 108 18.28 28.28 8.52
C TYR A 108 18.12 29.32 7.40
N GLN A 109 17.69 30.56 7.72
CA GLN A 109 17.51 31.61 6.72
C GLN A 109 18.85 32.09 6.20
N MET A 110 19.88 32.13 7.05
CA MET A 110 21.25 32.45 6.62
C MET A 110 21.86 31.34 5.77
N LEU A 111 21.59 30.05 6.07
CA LEU A 111 22.01 28.95 5.18
C LEU A 111 21.38 29.12 3.80
N LEU A 112 20.05 29.26 3.73
CA LEU A 112 19.33 29.42 2.48
C LEU A 112 19.77 30.63 1.65
N SER A 113 20.25 31.73 2.31
CA SER A 113 20.66 32.97 1.64
C SER A 113 22.13 32.97 1.26
N ASN A 114 23.02 32.34 2.05
CA ASN A 114 24.45 32.61 2.03
C ASN A 114 25.31 31.46 1.49
N LEU A 115 24.81 30.19 1.43
CA LEU A 115 25.62 29.08 0.90
C LEU A 115 26.07 29.30 -0.54
N LYS A 116 25.36 30.08 -1.36
CA LYS A 116 25.75 30.46 -2.72
C LYS A 116 27.07 31.22 -2.80
N TYR A 117 27.53 31.76 -1.69
CA TYR A 117 28.83 32.50 -1.62
C TYR A 117 30.01 31.60 -1.28
N LEU A 118 29.77 30.29 -0.96
CA LEU A 118 30.80 29.28 -0.74
C LEU A 118 31.01 28.47 -2.02
N SER A 119 31.83 29.02 -2.93
CA SER A 119 31.93 28.52 -4.31
C SER A 119 32.52 27.11 -4.48
N GLN A 120 33.23 26.60 -3.47
CA GLN A 120 33.88 25.29 -3.48
C GLN A 120 33.13 24.24 -2.61
N LEU A 121 32.00 24.63 -2.00
CA LEU A 121 31.28 23.76 -1.08
C LEU A 121 30.59 22.63 -1.81
N GLN A 122 30.88 21.40 -1.41
CA GLN A 122 30.32 20.16 -1.95
C GLN A 122 29.47 19.40 -0.94
N LYS A 123 29.74 19.55 0.38
CA LYS A 123 29.04 18.82 1.43
C LYS A 123 28.81 19.69 2.65
N VAL A 124 27.59 19.58 3.21
CA VAL A 124 27.25 20.11 4.55
C VAL A 124 26.69 18.98 5.38
N SER A 125 27.33 18.73 6.52
CA SER A 125 26.90 17.71 7.49
C SER A 125 26.28 18.39 8.71
N PHE A 126 25.16 17.86 9.20
CA PHE A 126 24.46 18.32 10.38
C PHE A 126 24.30 17.13 11.36
N PRO A 127 25.36 16.78 12.13
CA PRO A 127 25.35 15.55 12.96
C PRO A 127 24.22 15.48 13.99
N ASP A 128 23.78 16.65 14.50
CA ASP A 128 22.76 16.76 15.53
C ASP A 128 21.66 17.73 15.05
N SER A 129 21.15 17.51 13.85
CA SER A 129 20.28 18.45 13.14
C SER A 129 18.99 18.79 13.89
N GLU A 130 18.70 20.09 14.02
CA GLU A 130 17.39 20.63 14.40
C GLU A 130 16.56 21.05 13.17
N LEU A 131 17.10 20.84 11.94
CA LEU A 131 16.37 21.12 10.71
C LEU A 131 15.27 20.07 10.50
N THR A 132 14.10 20.54 10.10
CA THR A 132 13.06 19.65 9.60
C THR A 132 13.44 19.11 8.20
N MET A 133 12.91 17.96 7.81
CA MET A 133 13.15 17.43 6.46
C MET A 133 12.67 18.40 5.36
N GLU A 134 11.59 19.14 5.61
CA GLU A 134 11.11 20.19 4.71
C GLU A 134 12.16 21.29 4.50
N GLN A 135 12.87 21.67 5.57
CA GLN A 135 13.97 22.63 5.50
C GLN A 135 15.18 22.05 4.77
N VAL A 136 15.49 20.78 4.98
CA VAL A 136 16.58 20.09 4.27
C VAL A 136 16.25 20.00 2.78
N GLN A 137 15.06 19.59 2.41
CA GLN A 137 14.60 19.52 1.03
C GLN A 137 14.68 20.90 0.34
N ALA A 138 14.29 21.97 1.04
CA ALA A 138 14.38 23.31 0.50
C ALA A 138 15.86 23.76 0.26
N LEU A 139 16.80 23.30 1.10
CA LEU A 139 18.24 23.51 0.87
C LEU A 139 18.74 22.71 -0.34
N GLU A 140 18.34 21.46 -0.49
CA GLU A 140 18.68 20.59 -1.62
C GLU A 140 18.16 21.19 -2.96
N GLU A 141 16.92 21.67 -2.96
CA GLU A 141 16.33 22.34 -4.13
C GLU A 141 17.06 23.65 -4.49
N ALA A 142 17.44 24.43 -3.47
CA ALA A 142 18.17 25.69 -3.69
C ALA A 142 19.63 25.48 -4.13
N TYR A 143 20.25 24.39 -3.71
CA TYR A 143 21.66 24.05 -3.90
C TYR A 143 21.89 22.63 -4.40
N PRO A 144 21.46 22.27 -5.61
CA PRO A 144 21.49 20.88 -6.11
C PRO A 144 22.89 20.27 -6.29
N ASN A 145 23.93 21.08 -6.17
CA ASN A 145 25.33 20.63 -6.27
C ASN A 145 26.00 20.43 -4.91
N ILE A 146 25.27 20.65 -3.81
CA ILE A 146 25.76 20.47 -2.46
C ILE A 146 25.04 19.26 -1.85
N GLU A 147 25.80 18.31 -1.33
CA GLU A 147 25.27 17.19 -0.55
C GLU A 147 24.94 17.66 0.87
N PHE A 148 23.70 17.46 1.32
CA PHE A 148 23.27 17.76 2.68
C PHE A 148 23.08 16.46 3.46
N ASP A 149 23.93 16.20 4.47
CA ASP A 149 23.84 15.07 5.39
C ASP A 149 23.19 15.52 6.71
N ALA A 150 21.86 15.64 6.70
CA ALA A 150 21.06 16.04 7.84
C ALA A 150 20.21 14.84 8.30
N GLY A 151 20.74 14.04 9.25
CA GLY A 151 19.98 12.96 9.85
C GLY A 151 18.83 13.47 10.73
N ILE A 152 17.75 12.71 10.80
CA ILE A 152 16.71 12.88 11.83
C ILE A 152 17.03 11.97 13.01
N PHE A 153 16.57 12.35 14.22
CA PHE A 153 16.64 11.48 15.38
C PHE A 153 15.26 10.88 15.62
N PHE A 154 15.20 9.55 15.62
CA PHE A 154 14.00 8.80 16.00
C PHE A 154 14.32 8.00 17.25
N CYS A 155 13.69 8.33 18.38
CA CYS A 155 13.97 7.72 19.70
C CYS A 155 15.47 7.69 20.04
N GLY A 156 16.17 8.79 19.81
CA GLY A 156 17.62 8.89 20.06
C GLY A 156 18.51 8.15 19.03
N ILE A 157 17.94 7.48 18.05
CA ILE A 157 18.66 6.82 16.95
C ILE A 157 18.77 7.79 15.79
N ARG A 158 20.03 8.06 15.35
CA ARG A 158 20.26 8.87 14.17
C ARG A 158 19.88 8.12 12.90
N CYS A 159 18.96 8.69 12.15
CA CYS A 159 18.49 8.17 10.87
C CYS A 159 18.85 9.15 9.74
N THR A 160 19.14 8.60 8.56
CA THR A 160 19.40 9.35 7.32
C THR A 160 18.43 8.87 6.23
N ALA A 161 18.41 9.54 5.09
CA ALA A 161 17.64 9.10 3.93
C ALA A 161 18.01 7.67 3.45
N GLU A 162 19.21 7.18 3.79
CA GLU A 162 19.71 5.85 3.44
C GLU A 162 19.42 4.78 4.49
N THR A 163 18.78 5.13 5.62
CA THR A 163 18.46 4.19 6.70
C THR A 163 17.48 3.14 6.20
N GLN A 164 17.91 1.86 6.17
CA GLN A 164 17.11 0.72 5.70
C GLN A 164 16.51 -0.09 6.84
N GLU A 165 17.17 -0.12 7.99
CA GLU A 165 16.79 -0.90 9.16
C GLU A 165 16.78 0.00 10.39
N LEU A 166 15.79 -0.20 11.27
CA LEU A 166 15.66 0.56 12.51
C LEU A 166 15.38 -0.39 13.69
N ASN A 167 16.31 -0.44 14.64
CA ASN A 167 16.14 -1.26 15.84
C ASN A 167 15.54 -0.40 16.97
N LEU A 168 14.28 -0.67 17.31
CA LEU A 168 13.52 0.02 18.35
C LEU A 168 13.35 -0.82 19.63
N ALA A 169 13.99 -1.97 19.74
CA ALA A 169 13.81 -2.92 20.84
C ALA A 169 13.99 -2.31 22.25
N ASP A 170 14.89 -1.34 22.37
CA ASP A 170 15.20 -0.63 23.62
C ASP A 170 14.61 0.78 23.69
N CYS A 171 13.83 1.21 22.70
CA CYS A 171 13.18 2.52 22.67
C CYS A 171 12.00 2.56 23.66
N ASP A 172 11.66 3.77 24.13
CA ASP A 172 10.39 4.00 24.82
C ASP A 172 9.25 3.94 23.79
N PRO A 173 8.31 2.99 23.93
CA PRO A 173 7.21 2.86 22.97
C PRO A 173 6.30 4.10 22.88
N ALA A 174 6.17 4.88 23.97
CA ALA A 174 5.36 6.10 23.96
C ALA A 174 6.04 7.18 23.12
N GLU A 175 7.36 7.36 23.27
CA GLU A 175 8.16 8.28 22.46
C GLU A 175 8.15 7.87 20.98
N ALA A 176 8.26 6.56 20.69
CA ALA A 176 8.23 6.03 19.33
C ALA A 176 6.90 6.35 18.63
N VAL A 177 5.77 6.18 19.32
CA VAL A 177 4.44 6.48 18.76
C VAL A 177 4.22 8.00 18.58
N GLU A 178 4.66 8.82 19.54
CA GLU A 178 4.57 10.28 19.45
C GLU A 178 5.32 10.82 18.23
N ASN A 179 6.47 10.24 17.91
CA ASN A 179 7.32 10.64 16.79
C ASN A 179 7.09 9.81 15.50
N ALA A 180 6.11 8.91 15.48
CA ALA A 180 5.91 7.94 14.38
C ALA A 180 5.80 8.58 12.98
N GLN A 181 5.31 9.81 12.89
CA GLN A 181 5.24 10.58 11.64
C GLN A 181 6.62 10.80 10.98
N LEU A 182 7.69 10.80 11.76
CA LEU A 182 9.06 10.97 11.23
C LEU A 182 9.50 9.75 10.40
N LEU A 183 8.92 8.56 10.63
CA LEU A 183 9.23 7.35 9.86
C LEU A 183 8.88 7.50 8.38
N SER A 184 7.85 8.29 8.06
CA SER A 184 7.46 8.55 6.66
C SER A 184 8.54 9.33 5.88
N GLN A 185 9.49 9.94 6.59
CA GLN A 185 10.61 10.70 6.03
C GLN A 185 11.83 9.80 5.74
N LEU A 186 11.76 8.50 6.03
CA LEU A 186 12.82 7.53 5.76
C LEU A 186 12.48 6.68 4.53
N PRO A 187 12.77 7.16 3.31
CA PRO A 187 12.29 6.55 2.06
C PRO A 187 12.89 5.17 1.78
N GLN A 188 14.04 4.85 2.39
CA GLN A 188 14.74 3.58 2.24
C GLN A 188 14.45 2.60 3.37
N LEU A 189 13.63 2.98 4.37
CA LEU A 189 13.31 2.11 5.49
C LEU A 189 12.50 0.90 5.01
N THR A 190 13.01 -0.30 5.26
CA THR A 190 12.41 -1.58 4.86
C THR A 190 12.08 -2.46 6.06
N GLN A 191 12.79 -2.31 7.17
CA GLN A 191 12.65 -3.18 8.35
C GLN A 191 12.69 -2.39 9.65
N MET A 192 11.86 -2.80 10.62
CA MET A 192 11.92 -2.32 12.01
C MET A 192 11.92 -3.51 12.97
N GLU A 193 12.88 -3.52 13.91
CA GLU A 193 12.99 -4.52 14.97
C GLU A 193 12.35 -4.00 16.26
N LEU A 194 11.32 -4.68 16.76
CA LEU A 194 10.65 -4.36 18.03
C LEU A 194 10.94 -5.37 19.14
N MET A 195 11.67 -6.46 18.84
CA MET A 195 11.99 -7.52 19.78
C MET A 195 13.38 -7.37 20.34
N LYS A 196 13.50 -7.61 21.64
CA LYS A 196 14.80 -7.73 22.32
C LYS A 196 15.43 -9.10 22.05
N GLU A 197 16.73 -9.22 22.30
CA GLU A 197 17.47 -10.48 22.15
C GLU A 197 16.90 -11.64 23.00
N ASP A 198 16.22 -11.32 24.11
CA ASP A 198 15.57 -12.31 24.99
C ASP A 198 14.18 -12.75 24.49
N GLY A 199 13.74 -12.26 23.32
CA GLY A 199 12.45 -12.56 22.73
C GLY A 199 11.27 -11.80 23.36
N THR A 200 11.53 -10.76 24.14
CA THR A 200 10.48 -9.87 24.67
C THR A 200 10.37 -8.57 23.88
N SER A 201 9.26 -7.88 23.99
CA SER A 201 9.06 -6.54 23.47
C SER A 201 8.43 -5.63 24.51
N ALA A 202 8.84 -4.37 24.54
CA ALA A 202 8.21 -3.33 25.34
C ALA A 202 6.93 -2.78 24.68
N PHE A 203 6.78 -2.97 23.36
CA PHE A 203 5.66 -2.46 22.60
C PHE A 203 4.38 -3.29 22.82
N THR A 204 3.27 -2.61 23.01
CA THR A 204 1.94 -3.23 22.92
C THR A 204 1.53 -3.39 21.46
N LEU A 205 0.53 -4.25 21.19
CA LEU A 205 -0.02 -4.42 19.85
C LEU A 205 -0.56 -3.10 19.26
N GLU A 206 -1.23 -2.28 20.08
CA GLU A 206 -1.74 -0.98 19.68
C GLU A 206 -0.61 -0.03 19.23
N GLN A 207 0.49 0.02 20.00
CA GLN A 207 1.66 0.83 19.68
C GLN A 207 2.37 0.35 18.40
N ALA A 208 2.54 -0.97 18.25
CA ALA A 208 3.11 -1.55 17.02
C ALA A 208 2.23 -1.27 15.79
N ALA A 209 0.91 -1.35 15.92
CA ALA A 209 -0.03 -1.03 14.86
C ALA A 209 -0.01 0.47 14.50
N ALA A 210 0.16 1.36 15.49
CA ALA A 210 0.32 2.79 15.25
C ALA A 210 1.58 3.11 14.44
N LEU A 211 2.72 2.47 14.76
CA LEU A 211 3.96 2.60 13.97
C LEU A 211 3.77 2.05 12.54
N GLN A 212 3.23 0.84 12.42
CA GLN A 212 3.01 0.20 11.11
C GLN A 212 2.11 1.02 10.20
N SER A 213 1.13 1.72 10.76
CA SER A 213 0.20 2.56 9.98
C SER A 213 0.88 3.75 9.31
N GLN A 214 1.98 4.25 9.87
CA GLN A 214 2.77 5.35 9.28
C GLN A 214 3.65 4.88 8.12
N VAL A 215 4.12 3.64 8.17
CA VAL A 215 5.02 3.04 7.19
C VAL A 215 4.53 1.65 6.76
N PRO A 216 3.39 1.57 6.07
CA PRO A 216 2.75 0.30 5.74
C PRO A 216 3.60 -0.63 4.87
N GLN A 217 4.62 -0.12 4.19
CA GLN A 217 5.55 -0.88 3.36
C GLN A 217 6.72 -1.50 4.14
N VAL A 218 6.94 -1.08 5.40
CA VAL A 218 8.05 -1.55 6.22
C VAL A 218 7.68 -2.86 6.92
N MET A 219 8.58 -3.83 6.91
CA MET A 219 8.41 -5.09 7.65
C MET A 219 8.73 -4.87 9.12
N LEU A 220 7.80 -5.18 10.01
CA LEU A 220 8.08 -5.26 11.43
C LEU A 220 8.53 -6.67 11.82
N HIS A 221 9.56 -6.78 12.63
CA HIS A 221 9.90 -7.99 13.39
C HIS A 221 9.29 -7.86 14.79
N TYR A 222 8.16 -8.53 15.00
CA TYR A 222 7.38 -8.41 16.23
C TYR A 222 6.60 -9.70 16.53
N SER A 223 6.62 -10.10 17.78
CA SER A 223 5.84 -11.24 18.28
C SER A 223 5.03 -10.82 19.50
N PHE A 224 3.77 -11.23 19.55
CA PHE A 224 2.84 -10.80 20.59
C PHE A 224 1.80 -11.89 20.91
N ASN A 225 1.14 -11.75 22.06
CA ASN A 225 0.03 -12.63 22.41
C ASN A 225 -1.27 -12.10 21.79
N LEU A 226 -1.83 -12.86 20.84
CA LEU A 226 -3.12 -12.57 20.24
C LEU A 226 -4.13 -13.60 20.70
N PHE A 227 -5.16 -13.19 21.43
CA PHE A 227 -6.25 -14.04 21.91
C PHE A 227 -5.80 -15.29 22.70
N GLY A 228 -4.64 -15.22 23.35
CA GLY A 228 -4.06 -16.32 24.13
C GLY A 228 -3.08 -17.21 23.35
N LYS A 229 -2.81 -16.92 22.09
CA LYS A 229 -1.81 -17.58 21.27
C LYS A 229 -0.66 -16.63 20.98
N GLN A 230 0.59 -17.11 21.09
CA GLN A 230 1.75 -16.35 20.61
C GLN A 230 1.76 -16.41 19.09
N VAL A 231 1.87 -15.23 18.46
CA VAL A 231 1.96 -15.04 17.01
C VAL A 231 3.10 -14.11 16.67
N SER A 232 3.61 -14.24 15.45
CA SER A 232 4.71 -13.43 14.91
C SER A 232 4.35 -12.81 13.57
N THR A 233 4.96 -11.69 13.26
CA THR A 233 4.88 -11.06 11.92
C THR A 233 5.50 -11.92 10.81
N GLU A 234 6.22 -12.98 11.18
CA GLU A 234 6.79 -13.97 10.26
C GLU A 234 5.85 -15.14 9.96
N ASP A 235 4.72 -15.24 10.68
CA ASP A 235 3.75 -16.31 10.48
C ASP A 235 2.99 -16.10 9.16
N GLU A 236 3.15 -17.00 8.19
CA GLU A 236 2.45 -16.95 6.91
C GLU A 236 0.96 -17.33 7.03
N GLU A 237 0.62 -18.17 8.00
CA GLU A 237 -0.76 -18.56 8.31
C GLU A 237 -1.00 -18.56 9.81
N ILE A 238 -2.08 -17.89 10.23
CA ILE A 238 -2.54 -17.85 11.62
C ILE A 238 -3.96 -18.41 11.69
N SER A 239 -4.19 -19.34 12.60
CA SER A 239 -5.50 -19.97 12.77
C SER A 239 -5.94 -20.02 14.23
N PHE A 240 -7.19 -19.64 14.46
CA PHE A 240 -7.93 -19.82 15.70
C PHE A 240 -9.16 -20.68 15.41
N ALA A 241 -9.46 -21.62 16.30
CA ALA A 241 -10.60 -22.51 16.13
C ALA A 241 -11.34 -22.74 17.46
N ASN A 242 -12.67 -22.68 17.42
CA ASN A 242 -13.56 -22.98 18.54
C ASN A 242 -13.25 -22.16 19.81
N GLN A 243 -13.00 -20.87 19.64
CA GLN A 243 -12.69 -19.95 20.74
C GLN A 243 -13.74 -18.84 20.85
N TYR A 244 -14.11 -18.48 22.08
CA TYR A 244 -15.00 -17.35 22.36
C TYR A 244 -14.22 -16.03 22.30
N ILE A 245 -13.86 -15.59 21.08
CA ILE A 245 -13.08 -14.36 20.83
C ILE A 245 -14.02 -13.18 20.54
N GLY A 246 -14.86 -13.29 19.51
CA GLY A 246 -15.70 -12.20 19.01
C GLY A 246 -16.71 -11.64 20.02
N ASN A 247 -17.09 -12.44 21.02
CA ASN A 247 -17.98 -12.01 22.11
C ASN A 247 -17.28 -11.14 23.18
N LYS A 248 -15.97 -10.89 23.07
CA LYS A 248 -15.23 -10.08 24.05
C LYS A 248 -15.19 -8.62 23.61
N ASP A 249 -15.32 -7.73 24.58
CA ASP A 249 -15.20 -6.30 24.32
C ASP A 249 -13.84 -5.95 23.68
N GLY A 250 -13.85 -5.18 22.61
CA GLY A 250 -12.65 -4.75 21.90
C GLY A 250 -11.98 -5.83 21.03
N ALA A 251 -12.57 -7.03 20.89
CA ALA A 251 -11.98 -8.11 20.10
C ALA A 251 -11.82 -7.74 18.63
N LEU A 252 -12.78 -7.01 18.06
CA LEU A 252 -12.75 -6.59 16.66
C LEU A 252 -11.63 -5.56 16.41
N ASP A 253 -11.44 -4.61 17.33
CA ASP A 253 -10.37 -3.63 17.25
C ASP A 253 -9.00 -4.30 17.42
N THR A 254 -8.89 -5.25 18.35
CA THR A 254 -7.67 -6.06 18.53
C THR A 254 -7.34 -6.85 17.25
N LEU A 255 -8.35 -7.41 16.57
CA LEU A 255 -8.18 -8.11 15.30
C LEU A 255 -7.66 -7.17 14.20
N ARG A 256 -8.22 -5.96 14.08
CA ARG A 256 -7.74 -4.94 13.13
C ARG A 256 -6.31 -4.52 13.39
N GLN A 257 -5.97 -4.26 14.66
CA GLN A 257 -4.59 -3.94 15.05
C GLN A 257 -3.63 -5.09 14.71
N ALA A 258 -4.02 -6.34 14.98
CA ALA A 258 -3.22 -7.50 14.63
C ALA A 258 -2.97 -7.61 13.12
N LEU A 259 -4.02 -7.47 12.30
CA LEU A 259 -3.91 -7.54 10.84
C LEU A 259 -3.10 -6.37 10.26
N THR A 260 -3.12 -5.20 10.90
CA THR A 260 -2.27 -4.06 10.52
C THR A 260 -0.79 -4.41 10.66
N VAL A 261 -0.43 -5.17 11.71
CA VAL A 261 0.96 -5.55 12.02
C VAL A 261 1.41 -6.80 11.24
N LEU A 262 0.51 -7.78 11.07
CA LEU A 262 0.80 -9.10 10.47
C LEU A 262 0.85 -9.07 8.94
N ARG A 263 1.65 -8.20 8.37
CA ARG A 263 1.76 -7.99 6.91
C ARG A 263 2.28 -9.20 6.13
N GLY A 264 3.02 -10.09 6.78
CA GLY A 264 3.50 -11.36 6.20
C GLY A 264 2.47 -12.47 6.21
N CYS A 265 1.35 -12.30 6.91
CA CYS A 265 0.32 -13.32 7.03
C CYS A 265 -0.57 -13.38 5.79
N ASN A 266 -0.38 -14.41 4.98
CA ASN A 266 -1.16 -14.62 3.75
C ASN A 266 -2.60 -15.09 4.03
N ARG A 267 -2.81 -15.80 5.16
CA ARG A 267 -4.11 -16.38 5.49
C ARG A 267 -4.36 -16.37 7.01
N PHE A 268 -5.44 -15.69 7.40
CA PHE A 268 -5.85 -15.56 8.80
C PHE A 268 -7.23 -16.24 9.01
N VAL A 269 -7.26 -17.31 9.80
CA VAL A 269 -8.44 -18.17 9.95
C VAL A 269 -9.10 -17.98 11.32
N LEU A 270 -10.39 -17.70 11.30
CA LEU A 270 -11.27 -17.55 12.47
C LEU A 270 -12.40 -18.60 12.44
N ASP A 271 -12.01 -19.87 12.62
CA ASP A 271 -12.95 -20.99 12.56
C ASP A 271 -13.79 -21.07 13.83
N ASN A 272 -15.10 -20.73 13.75
CA ASN A 272 -16.01 -20.76 14.89
C ASN A 272 -15.51 -19.91 16.08
N CYS A 273 -15.13 -18.64 15.80
CA CYS A 273 -14.57 -17.70 16.79
C CYS A 273 -15.57 -16.63 17.29
N HIS A 274 -16.87 -16.80 17.01
CA HIS A 274 -17.99 -16.01 17.54
C HIS A 274 -18.00 -14.52 17.17
N PHE A 275 -17.37 -14.14 16.08
CA PHE A 275 -17.65 -12.88 15.38
C PHE A 275 -18.88 -13.06 14.50
N THR A 276 -19.57 -11.97 14.16
CA THR A 276 -20.63 -12.02 13.14
C THR A 276 -20.03 -12.09 11.73
N ASN A 277 -20.80 -12.59 10.77
CA ASN A 277 -20.37 -12.63 9.37
C ASN A 277 -20.13 -11.24 8.80
N GLU A 278 -20.96 -10.26 9.20
CA GLU A 278 -20.88 -8.87 8.78
C GLU A 278 -19.59 -8.20 9.29
N GLU A 279 -19.22 -8.43 10.55
CA GLU A 279 -17.97 -7.93 11.13
C GLU A 279 -16.76 -8.47 10.38
N LEU A 280 -16.72 -9.79 10.12
CA LEU A 280 -15.61 -10.42 9.43
C LEU A 280 -15.55 -10.08 7.94
N ALA A 281 -16.69 -9.86 7.29
CA ALA A 281 -16.73 -9.39 5.92
C ALA A 281 -16.14 -7.97 5.81
N GLN A 282 -16.46 -7.06 6.75
CA GLN A 282 -15.86 -5.72 6.80
C GLN A 282 -14.34 -5.82 6.99
N VAL A 283 -13.86 -6.63 7.93
CA VAL A 283 -12.43 -6.85 8.17
C VAL A 283 -11.75 -7.46 6.92
N ARG A 284 -12.37 -8.45 6.29
CA ARG A 284 -11.87 -9.02 5.03
C ARG A 284 -11.69 -7.96 3.95
N ASP A 285 -12.70 -7.10 3.77
CA ASP A 285 -12.66 -6.07 2.74
C ASP A 285 -11.63 -4.96 3.07
N GLU A 286 -11.43 -4.64 4.35
CA GLU A 286 -10.43 -3.70 4.87
C GLU A 286 -8.98 -4.19 4.60
N PHE A 287 -8.74 -5.51 4.74
CA PHE A 287 -7.41 -6.12 4.61
C PHE A 287 -7.23 -6.96 3.34
N ARG A 288 -8.14 -6.86 2.37
CA ARG A 288 -8.20 -7.68 1.14
C ARG A 288 -6.87 -7.77 0.38
N ASP A 289 -6.13 -6.65 0.32
CA ASP A 289 -4.88 -6.56 -0.44
C ASP A 289 -3.65 -7.10 0.33
N THR A 290 -3.80 -7.42 1.62
CA THR A 290 -2.69 -7.82 2.48
C THR A 290 -2.83 -9.21 3.07
N THR A 291 -4.03 -9.55 3.55
CA THR A 291 -4.27 -10.80 4.29
C THR A 291 -5.63 -11.38 3.93
N LYS A 292 -5.67 -12.64 3.57
CA LYS A 292 -6.90 -13.35 3.33
C LYS A 292 -7.55 -13.74 4.66
N VAL A 293 -8.60 -13.02 5.06
CA VAL A 293 -9.38 -13.30 6.27
C VAL A 293 -10.44 -14.34 5.96
N VAL A 294 -10.41 -15.45 6.68
CA VAL A 294 -11.24 -16.64 6.44
C VAL A 294 -11.95 -17.03 7.73
N TRP A 295 -13.23 -17.35 7.62
CA TRP A 295 -14.00 -17.82 8.78
C TRP A 295 -14.97 -18.94 8.41
N ARG A 296 -15.55 -19.58 9.42
CA ARG A 296 -16.58 -20.60 9.21
C ARG A 296 -17.95 -19.97 9.10
N ILE A 297 -18.65 -20.33 8.02
CA ILE A 297 -20.08 -20.11 7.90
C ILE A 297 -20.86 -21.41 8.10
N TRP A 298 -22.12 -21.28 8.46
CA TRP A 298 -23.01 -22.42 8.70
C TRP A 298 -24.18 -22.39 7.74
N PHE A 299 -24.49 -23.55 7.16
CA PHE A 299 -25.63 -23.72 6.25
C PHE A 299 -26.16 -25.17 6.30
N GLY A 300 -27.42 -25.36 6.03
CA GLY A 300 -28.03 -26.68 6.07
C GLY A 300 -27.81 -27.38 7.41
N LYS A 301 -27.16 -28.53 7.38
CA LYS A 301 -26.73 -29.29 8.56
C LYS A 301 -25.21 -29.32 8.74
N GLY A 302 -24.50 -28.45 8.06
CA GLY A 302 -23.04 -28.39 8.06
C GLY A 302 -22.51 -26.98 8.04
N GLY A 303 -21.30 -26.82 7.53
CA GLY A 303 -20.64 -25.53 7.35
C GLY A 303 -19.29 -25.72 6.69
N CYS A 304 -18.74 -24.63 6.18
CA CYS A 304 -17.40 -24.61 5.61
C CYS A 304 -16.68 -23.30 5.92
N LEU A 305 -15.40 -23.23 5.64
CA LEU A 305 -14.66 -21.99 5.62
C LEU A 305 -15.02 -21.17 4.36
N THR A 306 -15.00 -19.86 4.46
CA THR A 306 -15.41 -18.95 3.38
C THR A 306 -14.53 -19.04 2.13
N ASP A 307 -13.30 -19.55 2.24
CA ASP A 307 -12.38 -19.78 1.13
C ASP A 307 -12.56 -21.17 0.45
N ARG A 308 -13.65 -21.86 0.76
CA ARG A 308 -13.93 -23.17 0.17
C ARG A 308 -14.28 -23.04 -1.30
N LYS A 309 -13.51 -23.69 -2.17
CA LYS A 309 -13.71 -23.65 -3.62
C LYS A 309 -14.80 -24.59 -4.13
N VAL A 310 -15.02 -25.72 -3.43
CA VAL A 310 -16.00 -26.73 -3.80
C VAL A 310 -16.95 -26.96 -2.63
N ILE A 311 -18.23 -26.64 -2.82
CA ILE A 311 -19.24 -26.79 -1.79
C ILE A 311 -20.32 -27.77 -2.31
N ARG A 312 -20.53 -28.86 -1.59
CA ARG A 312 -21.55 -29.83 -1.88
C ARG A 312 -22.46 -30.00 -0.67
N HIS A 313 -23.76 -29.80 -0.85
CA HIS A 313 -24.77 -29.97 0.18
C HIS A 313 -26.11 -30.40 -0.43
N VAL A 314 -26.18 -31.67 -0.75
CA VAL A 314 -27.38 -32.29 -1.31
C VAL A 314 -28.32 -32.61 -0.15
N TYR A 315 -29.57 -32.14 -0.23
CA TYR A 315 -30.62 -32.16 0.79
C TYR A 315 -30.39 -31.23 2.01
N ASN A 316 -31.47 -30.79 2.64
CA ASN A 316 -31.52 -29.96 3.86
C ASN A 316 -31.00 -28.53 3.75
N LEU A 317 -30.88 -27.97 2.54
CA LEU A 317 -30.67 -26.56 2.34
C LEU A 317 -32.04 -25.88 2.12
N PHE A 318 -32.28 -24.79 2.82
CA PHE A 318 -33.52 -24.03 2.82
C PHE A 318 -33.17 -22.52 2.75
N ASP A 319 -34.13 -21.68 2.37
CA ASP A 319 -33.92 -20.25 2.29
C ASP A 319 -33.38 -19.63 3.60
N TYR A 320 -33.91 -20.12 4.77
CA TYR A 320 -33.49 -19.58 6.08
C TYR A 320 -32.10 -20.00 6.56
N ASN A 321 -31.49 -21.06 5.95
CA ASN A 321 -30.18 -21.57 6.36
C ASN A 321 -29.15 -21.61 5.22
N SER A 322 -29.39 -20.86 4.14
CA SER A 322 -28.49 -20.75 2.99
C SER A 322 -27.87 -19.37 2.81
N ALA A 323 -28.41 -18.34 3.48
CA ALA A 323 -28.02 -16.96 3.29
C ALA A 323 -26.52 -16.71 3.53
N ASP A 324 -25.93 -17.34 4.56
CA ASP A 324 -24.52 -17.17 4.92
C ASP A 324 -23.55 -17.70 3.86
N LEU A 325 -24.01 -18.53 2.92
CA LEU A 325 -23.23 -18.94 1.74
C LEU A 325 -22.75 -17.74 0.91
N TYR A 326 -23.46 -16.61 0.98
CA TYR A 326 -23.06 -15.35 0.32
C TYR A 326 -21.61 -14.96 0.58
N TYR A 327 -21.04 -15.32 1.73
CA TYR A 327 -19.67 -14.95 2.10
C TYR A 327 -18.59 -15.85 1.48
N CYS A 328 -18.96 -16.92 0.75
CA CYS A 328 -18.02 -17.84 0.10
C CYS A 328 -17.58 -17.33 -1.28
N GLU A 329 -16.93 -16.19 -1.33
CA GLU A 329 -16.55 -15.54 -2.60
C GLU A 329 -15.55 -16.35 -3.46
N ASP A 330 -14.82 -17.31 -2.84
CA ASP A 330 -13.89 -18.20 -3.55
C ASP A 330 -14.55 -19.46 -4.13
N ALA A 331 -15.83 -19.64 -3.94
CA ALA A 331 -16.53 -20.82 -4.46
C ALA A 331 -16.46 -20.86 -6.00
N GLU A 332 -15.99 -22.00 -6.51
CA GLU A 332 -15.90 -22.28 -7.95
C GLU A 332 -16.94 -23.31 -8.39
N PHE A 333 -17.28 -24.27 -7.51
CA PHE A 333 -18.14 -25.40 -7.81
C PHE A 333 -19.19 -25.61 -6.71
N LEU A 334 -20.48 -25.59 -7.08
CA LEU A 334 -21.59 -25.83 -6.17
C LEU A 334 -22.42 -27.05 -6.62
N ASP A 335 -22.64 -28.01 -5.72
CA ASP A 335 -23.63 -29.06 -5.89
C ASP A 335 -24.67 -28.97 -4.76
N PHE A 336 -25.79 -28.36 -5.08
CA PHE A 336 -26.96 -28.20 -4.20
C PHE A 336 -28.22 -28.91 -4.77
N GLY A 337 -28.01 -29.93 -5.57
CA GLY A 337 -29.09 -30.73 -6.11
C GLY A 337 -30.01 -31.31 -5.02
N HIS A 338 -31.25 -31.64 -5.34
CA HIS A 338 -32.28 -32.21 -4.47
C HIS A 338 -32.62 -31.41 -3.20
N ASN A 339 -32.40 -30.11 -3.19
CA ASN A 339 -32.93 -29.23 -2.16
C ASN A 339 -34.34 -28.77 -2.54
N GLU A 340 -35.28 -29.70 -2.52
CA GLU A 340 -36.63 -29.65 -3.13
C GLU A 340 -37.47 -28.43 -2.70
N ILE A 341 -37.17 -27.79 -1.57
CA ILE A 341 -37.91 -26.63 -1.08
C ILE A 341 -37.09 -25.36 -0.99
N LEU A 342 -35.88 -25.36 -1.56
CA LEU A 342 -35.04 -24.17 -1.72
C LEU A 342 -35.63 -23.30 -2.86
N LYS A 343 -36.00 -22.04 -2.55
CA LYS A 343 -36.66 -21.13 -3.48
C LYS A 343 -35.76 -19.97 -3.93
N GLN A 344 -34.77 -19.66 -3.09
CA GLN A 344 -33.91 -18.49 -3.29
C GLN A 344 -32.45 -18.95 -3.45
N CYS A 345 -31.73 -18.31 -4.35
CA CYS A 345 -30.29 -18.50 -4.55
C CYS A 345 -29.51 -17.19 -4.45
N ASP A 346 -29.99 -16.23 -3.64
CA ASP A 346 -29.38 -14.90 -3.48
C ASP A 346 -27.91 -14.96 -3.04
N PHE A 347 -27.53 -16.04 -2.36
CA PHE A 347 -26.14 -16.30 -1.96
C PHE A 347 -25.17 -16.38 -3.15
N VAL A 348 -25.65 -16.71 -4.34
CA VAL A 348 -24.84 -16.77 -5.57
C VAL A 348 -24.27 -15.41 -5.92
N ALA A 349 -24.98 -14.32 -5.61
CA ALA A 349 -24.51 -12.97 -5.88
C ALA A 349 -23.18 -12.63 -5.17
N GLY A 350 -22.85 -13.32 -4.07
CA GLY A 350 -21.58 -13.22 -3.35
C GLY A 350 -20.46 -14.14 -3.87
N MET A 351 -20.68 -14.87 -4.96
CA MET A 351 -19.77 -15.91 -5.47
C MET A 351 -19.33 -15.63 -6.93
N PRO A 352 -18.58 -14.59 -7.20
CA PRO A 352 -18.23 -14.17 -8.57
C PRO A 352 -17.35 -15.18 -9.34
N ASN A 353 -16.70 -16.09 -8.63
CA ASN A 353 -15.75 -17.07 -9.18
C ASN A 353 -16.42 -18.41 -9.59
N LEU A 354 -17.77 -18.51 -9.53
CA LEU A 354 -18.47 -19.72 -9.88
C LEU A 354 -18.24 -20.13 -11.34
N ARG A 355 -17.88 -21.40 -11.49
CA ARG A 355 -17.68 -22.09 -12.78
C ARG A 355 -18.74 -23.15 -13.05
N ALA A 356 -19.15 -23.89 -12.03
CA ALA A 356 -20.21 -24.89 -12.19
C ALA A 356 -21.19 -24.89 -11.02
N VAL A 357 -22.48 -24.91 -11.34
CA VAL A 357 -23.54 -24.90 -10.35
C VAL A 357 -24.61 -25.93 -10.71
N ILE A 358 -24.99 -26.76 -9.73
CA ILE A 358 -26.10 -27.69 -9.79
C ILE A 358 -27.13 -27.29 -8.72
N LEU A 359 -28.34 -26.97 -9.17
CA LEU A 359 -29.51 -26.61 -8.36
C LEU A 359 -30.75 -27.45 -8.72
N SER A 360 -30.53 -28.49 -9.46
CA SER A 360 -31.61 -29.33 -9.99
C SER A 360 -32.52 -29.91 -8.89
N GLY A 361 -33.82 -29.97 -9.16
CA GLY A 361 -34.82 -30.45 -8.22
C GLY A 361 -35.14 -29.49 -7.08
N SER A 362 -34.97 -28.18 -7.29
CA SER A 362 -35.31 -27.10 -6.34
C SER A 362 -36.57 -26.33 -6.79
N MET A 363 -37.03 -25.41 -5.96
CA MET A 363 -38.12 -24.47 -6.28
C MET A 363 -37.62 -23.11 -6.75
N ILE A 364 -36.37 -23.01 -7.16
CA ILE A 364 -35.78 -21.74 -7.64
C ILE A 364 -36.53 -21.26 -8.88
N SER A 365 -36.83 -19.95 -8.90
CA SER A 365 -37.55 -19.29 -10.00
C SER A 365 -36.90 -18.00 -10.46
N ASP A 366 -35.91 -17.50 -9.73
CA ASP A 366 -35.16 -16.28 -10.02
C ASP A 366 -33.67 -16.58 -10.16
N LEU A 367 -33.09 -16.25 -11.32
CA LEU A 367 -31.68 -16.40 -11.63
C LEU A 367 -30.92 -15.06 -11.66
N THR A 368 -31.56 -13.95 -11.25
CA THR A 368 -30.90 -12.64 -11.15
C THR A 368 -29.54 -12.67 -10.41
N PRO A 369 -29.39 -13.46 -9.31
CA PRO A 369 -28.10 -13.58 -8.60
C PRO A 369 -26.92 -14.06 -9.48
N PHE A 370 -27.21 -14.69 -10.63
CA PHE A 370 -26.17 -15.18 -11.55
C PHE A 370 -25.59 -14.09 -12.47
N GLU A 371 -26.17 -12.91 -12.57
CA GLU A 371 -25.69 -11.83 -13.46
C GLU A 371 -24.23 -11.46 -13.25
N ASN A 372 -23.69 -11.67 -12.03
CA ASN A 372 -22.29 -11.42 -11.69
C ASN A 372 -21.35 -12.62 -11.92
N CYS A 373 -21.89 -13.79 -12.30
CA CYS A 373 -21.11 -15.02 -12.47
C CYS A 373 -20.48 -15.09 -13.88
N LYS A 374 -19.54 -14.20 -14.17
CA LYS A 374 -18.93 -14.09 -15.51
C LYS A 374 -18.08 -15.28 -15.93
N GLN A 375 -17.67 -16.12 -14.96
CA GLN A 375 -16.88 -17.33 -15.21
C GLN A 375 -17.73 -18.61 -15.24
N LEU A 376 -19.07 -18.49 -15.15
CA LEU A 376 -19.96 -19.64 -15.11
C LEU A 376 -19.93 -20.39 -16.46
N GLU A 377 -19.45 -21.62 -16.46
CA GLU A 377 -19.30 -22.51 -17.61
C GLU A 377 -20.45 -23.55 -17.68
N PHE A 378 -20.99 -23.93 -16.52
CA PHE A 378 -21.96 -25.01 -16.39
C PHE A 378 -23.05 -24.61 -15.39
N LEU A 379 -24.32 -24.72 -15.83
CA LEU A 379 -25.49 -24.54 -14.97
C LEU A 379 -26.49 -25.66 -15.19
N GLU A 380 -26.85 -26.34 -14.09
CA GLU A 380 -27.93 -27.33 -14.08
C GLU A 380 -29.05 -26.89 -13.14
N VAL A 381 -30.19 -26.52 -13.70
CA VAL A 381 -31.42 -26.12 -13.01
C VAL A 381 -32.60 -26.96 -13.49
N ALA A 382 -32.32 -28.20 -13.87
CA ALA A 382 -33.35 -29.15 -14.28
C ALA A 382 -34.34 -29.44 -13.14
N TYR A 383 -35.59 -29.72 -13.46
CA TYR A 383 -36.67 -29.94 -12.50
C TYR A 383 -36.99 -28.77 -11.56
N CYS A 384 -36.49 -27.55 -11.91
CA CYS A 384 -36.89 -26.30 -11.23
C CYS A 384 -38.25 -25.85 -11.83
N GLY A 385 -39.33 -26.50 -11.41
CA GLY A 385 -40.65 -26.39 -12.02
C GLY A 385 -41.34 -25.02 -11.88
N TYR A 386 -40.69 -24.04 -11.26
CA TYR A 386 -41.13 -22.63 -11.13
C TYR A 386 -40.31 -21.69 -11.95
N LEU A 387 -39.19 -22.10 -12.55
CA LEU A 387 -38.30 -21.27 -13.37
C LEU A 387 -38.95 -21.01 -14.73
N GLU A 388 -39.22 -19.77 -15.04
CA GLU A 388 -39.83 -19.29 -16.29
C GLU A 388 -38.86 -18.34 -17.03
N ASP A 389 -38.15 -17.47 -16.33
CA ASP A 389 -37.27 -16.44 -16.88
C ASP A 389 -35.79 -16.83 -16.70
N ILE A 390 -35.07 -16.85 -17.82
CA ILE A 390 -33.62 -17.08 -17.89
C ILE A 390 -32.87 -15.87 -18.43
N SER A 391 -33.51 -14.70 -18.51
CA SER A 391 -32.88 -13.46 -19.01
C SER A 391 -31.58 -13.08 -18.26
N PRO A 392 -31.42 -13.35 -16.95
CA PRO A 392 -30.16 -13.08 -16.26
C PRO A 392 -28.95 -13.85 -16.81
N LEU A 393 -29.19 -15.00 -17.43
CA LEU A 393 -28.10 -15.82 -18.00
C LEU A 393 -27.44 -15.18 -19.21
N ALA A 394 -28.07 -14.20 -19.86
CA ALA A 394 -27.44 -13.43 -20.92
C ALA A 394 -26.15 -12.72 -20.47
N ALA A 395 -26.01 -12.47 -19.18
CA ALA A 395 -24.82 -11.88 -18.57
C ALA A 395 -23.69 -12.90 -18.30
N CYS A 396 -23.96 -14.21 -18.38
CA CYS A 396 -23.01 -15.28 -18.14
C CYS A 396 -22.23 -15.65 -19.40
N GLU A 397 -21.37 -14.75 -19.86
CA GLU A 397 -20.69 -14.84 -21.18
C GLU A 397 -19.83 -16.11 -21.36
N SER A 398 -19.40 -16.75 -20.26
CA SER A 398 -18.62 -18.01 -20.28
C SER A 398 -19.48 -19.27 -20.31
N LEU A 399 -20.83 -19.14 -20.27
CA LEU A 399 -21.71 -20.30 -20.16
C LEU A 399 -21.64 -21.16 -21.44
N GLN A 400 -21.27 -22.42 -21.24
CA GLN A 400 -21.11 -23.41 -22.32
C GLN A 400 -22.09 -24.56 -22.19
N ARG A 401 -22.57 -24.87 -21.00
CA ARG A 401 -23.43 -26.01 -20.73
C ARG A 401 -24.60 -25.59 -19.87
N LEU A 402 -25.81 -25.77 -20.39
CA LEU A 402 -27.05 -25.38 -19.71
C LEU A 402 -28.06 -26.53 -19.74
N ASN A 403 -28.59 -26.87 -18.56
CA ASN A 403 -29.70 -27.81 -18.46
C ASN A 403 -30.89 -27.16 -17.74
N ILE A 404 -31.96 -26.90 -18.49
CA ILE A 404 -33.22 -26.29 -18.05
C ILE A 404 -34.40 -27.28 -18.28
N ALA A 405 -34.11 -28.57 -18.36
CA ALA A 405 -35.16 -29.56 -18.56
C ALA A 405 -36.20 -29.56 -17.42
N TYR A 406 -37.45 -29.84 -17.74
CA TYR A 406 -38.56 -29.85 -16.78
C TYR A 406 -38.80 -28.53 -16.06
N THR A 407 -38.48 -27.41 -16.69
CA THR A 407 -38.79 -26.05 -16.22
C THR A 407 -40.01 -25.49 -16.95
N LYS A 408 -40.38 -24.25 -16.70
CA LYS A 408 -41.41 -23.51 -17.43
C LYS A 408 -40.84 -22.52 -18.44
N VAL A 409 -39.56 -22.55 -18.71
CA VAL A 409 -38.89 -21.69 -19.71
C VAL A 409 -39.54 -21.94 -21.08
N SER A 410 -39.87 -20.84 -21.75
CA SER A 410 -40.46 -20.85 -23.11
C SER A 410 -39.72 -19.98 -24.09
N ASP A 411 -38.90 -19.03 -23.63
CA ASP A 411 -38.10 -18.10 -24.42
C ASP A 411 -36.61 -18.42 -24.24
N LEU A 412 -35.92 -18.74 -25.32
CA LEU A 412 -34.48 -19.02 -25.36
C LEU A 412 -33.66 -17.83 -25.86
N SER A 413 -34.32 -16.71 -26.25
CA SER A 413 -33.64 -15.54 -26.79
C SER A 413 -32.54 -14.94 -25.89
N PRO A 414 -32.59 -15.04 -24.52
CA PRO A 414 -31.47 -14.63 -23.68
C PRO A 414 -30.16 -15.37 -23.94
N LEU A 415 -30.21 -16.52 -24.59
CA LEU A 415 -29.05 -17.36 -24.89
C LEU A 415 -28.42 -17.08 -26.25
N ASP A 416 -29.05 -16.24 -27.09
CA ASP A 416 -28.70 -16.02 -28.51
C ASP A 416 -27.23 -15.61 -28.73
N ASN A 417 -26.64 -14.92 -27.78
CA ASN A 417 -25.24 -14.42 -27.88
C ASN A 417 -24.23 -15.28 -27.08
N LEU A 418 -24.69 -16.37 -26.50
CA LEU A 418 -23.80 -17.24 -25.73
C LEU A 418 -23.20 -18.35 -26.61
N ASN A 419 -21.99 -18.78 -26.31
CA ASN A 419 -21.32 -19.86 -27.05
C ASN A 419 -21.59 -21.22 -26.40
N LEU A 420 -22.85 -21.65 -26.45
CA LEU A 420 -23.27 -22.91 -25.85
C LEU A 420 -22.75 -24.12 -26.62
N GLN A 421 -22.17 -25.09 -25.91
CA GLN A 421 -21.75 -26.39 -26.44
C GLN A 421 -22.80 -27.49 -26.22
N VAL A 422 -23.53 -27.40 -25.10
CA VAL A 422 -24.60 -28.36 -24.77
C VAL A 422 -25.75 -27.61 -24.15
N MET A 423 -26.96 -27.84 -24.64
CA MET A 423 -28.20 -27.30 -24.09
C MET A 423 -29.27 -28.39 -24.02
N VAL A 424 -29.91 -28.50 -22.83
CA VAL A 424 -30.99 -29.46 -22.60
C VAL A 424 -32.22 -28.71 -22.09
N ASP A 425 -33.30 -28.72 -22.87
CA ASP A 425 -34.59 -28.10 -22.55
C ASP A 425 -35.76 -29.12 -22.63
N ALA A 426 -35.42 -30.38 -22.61
CA ALA A 426 -36.43 -31.46 -22.67
C ALA A 426 -37.54 -31.25 -21.64
N ARG A 427 -38.80 -31.31 -22.07
CA ARG A 427 -39.97 -31.08 -21.21
C ARG A 427 -40.07 -29.69 -20.57
N SER A 428 -39.36 -28.68 -21.10
CA SER A 428 -39.62 -27.27 -20.84
C SER A 428 -40.96 -26.82 -21.49
N LYS A 429 -41.23 -25.50 -21.44
CA LYS A 429 -42.36 -24.89 -22.15
C LYS A 429 -41.98 -24.29 -23.50
N THR A 430 -40.72 -24.43 -23.90
CA THR A 430 -40.23 -24.01 -25.22
C THR A 430 -40.99 -24.73 -26.31
N ASP A 431 -41.54 -24.02 -27.27
CA ASP A 431 -42.23 -24.60 -28.40
C ASP A 431 -41.28 -25.04 -29.53
N GLU A 432 -41.80 -25.74 -30.53
CA GLU A 432 -41.00 -26.26 -31.64
C GLU A 432 -40.40 -25.16 -32.50
N ALA A 433 -41.08 -24.02 -32.65
CA ALA A 433 -40.58 -22.90 -33.44
C ALA A 433 -39.39 -22.20 -32.77
N GLU A 434 -39.46 -22.03 -31.46
CA GLU A 434 -38.36 -21.44 -30.67
C GLU A 434 -37.16 -22.39 -30.59
N ARG A 435 -37.36 -23.69 -30.48
CA ARG A 435 -36.31 -24.71 -30.57
C ARG A 435 -35.60 -24.67 -31.92
N ALA A 436 -36.37 -24.66 -33.02
CA ALA A 436 -35.80 -24.58 -34.35
C ALA A 436 -35.02 -23.27 -34.59
N ARG A 437 -35.52 -22.13 -34.05
CA ARG A 437 -34.83 -20.86 -34.08
C ARG A 437 -33.47 -20.93 -33.31
N PHE A 438 -33.48 -21.54 -32.13
CA PHE A 438 -32.27 -21.71 -31.32
C PHE A 438 -31.25 -22.61 -32.05
N ASP A 439 -31.67 -23.76 -32.59
CA ASP A 439 -30.78 -24.68 -33.31
C ASP A 439 -30.17 -24.05 -34.57
N ASP A 440 -30.98 -23.26 -35.31
CA ASP A 440 -30.47 -22.52 -36.48
C ASP A 440 -29.42 -21.47 -36.11
N LEU A 441 -29.57 -20.86 -34.93
CA LEU A 441 -28.63 -19.85 -34.43
C LEU A 441 -27.35 -20.48 -33.81
N HIS A 442 -27.49 -21.69 -33.26
CA HIS A 442 -26.41 -22.43 -32.58
C HIS A 442 -26.12 -23.80 -33.21
N PRO A 443 -25.72 -23.87 -34.49
CA PRO A 443 -25.60 -25.12 -35.24
C PRO A 443 -24.56 -26.11 -34.68
N ASP A 444 -23.59 -25.61 -33.89
CA ASP A 444 -22.54 -26.42 -33.25
C ASP A 444 -22.93 -26.86 -31.82
N CYS A 445 -24.06 -26.41 -31.27
CA CYS A 445 -24.52 -26.79 -29.96
C CYS A 445 -25.19 -28.18 -29.99
N LEU A 446 -24.78 -29.05 -29.10
CA LEU A 446 -25.48 -30.31 -28.87
C LEU A 446 -26.76 -30.06 -28.10
N THR A 447 -27.93 -30.20 -28.74
CA THR A 447 -29.22 -29.94 -28.09
C THR A 447 -29.98 -31.23 -27.77
N GLN A 448 -30.73 -31.22 -26.65
CA GLN A 448 -31.69 -32.26 -26.28
C GLN A 448 -33.04 -31.63 -25.96
N HIS A 449 -33.97 -31.64 -26.90
CA HIS A 449 -35.30 -31.05 -26.76
C HIS A 449 -36.38 -32.03 -26.29
N THR A 450 -36.13 -33.33 -26.44
CA THR A 450 -37.09 -34.38 -26.13
C THR A 450 -36.46 -35.54 -25.34
N GLY A 451 -37.28 -36.45 -24.86
CA GLY A 451 -36.82 -37.59 -24.12
C GLY A 451 -36.80 -37.38 -22.60
N ASP A 452 -36.20 -38.32 -21.89
CA ASP A 452 -36.01 -38.24 -20.46
C ASP A 452 -34.54 -37.98 -20.17
N VAL A 453 -34.26 -37.10 -19.23
CA VAL A 453 -32.89 -36.76 -18.80
C VAL A 453 -32.45 -37.62 -17.61
N LYS A 454 -33.12 -38.71 -17.35
CA LYS A 454 -32.78 -39.62 -16.26
C LYS A 454 -31.48 -40.38 -16.49
N ASP A 455 -30.83 -40.73 -15.41
CA ASP A 455 -29.52 -41.34 -15.33
C ASP A 455 -29.37 -42.73 -15.94
N ASP A 456 -30.48 -43.43 -16.09
CA ASP A 456 -30.53 -44.78 -16.62
C ASP A 456 -30.54 -44.88 -18.15
N GLN A 457 -30.39 -43.74 -18.84
CA GLN A 457 -30.30 -43.66 -20.30
C GLN A 457 -28.89 -43.25 -20.71
N PRO A 458 -27.89 -44.15 -20.69
CA PRO A 458 -26.50 -43.78 -21.03
C PRO A 458 -26.32 -43.36 -22.48
N TYR A 459 -27.25 -43.68 -23.37
CA TYR A 459 -27.16 -43.38 -24.78
C TYR A 459 -28.13 -42.27 -25.12
N GLY A 460 -27.60 -41.11 -25.58
CA GLY A 460 -28.38 -40.01 -26.14
C GLY A 460 -28.71 -38.85 -25.23
N CYS A 461 -28.08 -38.78 -24.04
CA CYS A 461 -28.10 -37.56 -23.23
C CYS A 461 -26.72 -36.87 -23.29
N PRO A 462 -26.53 -35.84 -24.12
CA PRO A 462 -25.23 -35.16 -24.26
C PRO A 462 -24.78 -34.46 -22.99
N TRP A 463 -25.67 -34.30 -22.03
CA TRP A 463 -25.39 -33.65 -20.76
C TRP A 463 -24.37 -34.41 -19.90
N ARG A 464 -24.48 -35.74 -19.87
CA ARG A 464 -23.68 -36.58 -18.97
C ARG A 464 -22.78 -37.56 -19.71
N TYR A 465 -23.25 -38.07 -20.83
CA TYR A 465 -22.58 -39.16 -21.54
C TYR A 465 -22.32 -38.80 -23.00
N ASP A 466 -21.25 -39.35 -23.53
CA ASP A 466 -20.96 -39.29 -24.97
C ASP A 466 -21.80 -40.34 -25.76
N GLU A 467 -21.63 -40.39 -27.06
CA GLU A 467 -22.32 -41.32 -27.96
C GLU A 467 -22.01 -42.80 -27.64
N LYS A 468 -20.93 -43.09 -26.94
CA LYS A 468 -20.52 -44.42 -26.53
C LYS A 468 -21.08 -44.82 -25.17
N GLY A 469 -21.68 -43.89 -24.44
CA GLY A 469 -22.17 -44.07 -23.12
C GLY A 469 -21.11 -43.88 -22.01
N ASP A 470 -19.95 -43.32 -22.37
CA ASP A 470 -18.95 -42.94 -21.40
C ASP A 470 -19.27 -41.55 -20.83
N PRO A 471 -18.97 -41.24 -19.55
CA PRO A 471 -19.13 -39.89 -19.03
C PRO A 471 -18.33 -38.91 -19.90
N ASN A 472 -19.01 -37.84 -20.35
CA ASN A 472 -18.27 -36.78 -21.05
C ASN A 472 -17.25 -36.16 -20.12
N GLU A 473 -16.20 -35.51 -20.71
CA GLU A 473 -15.05 -34.99 -19.96
C GLU A 473 -15.46 -34.01 -18.84
N TYR A 474 -16.45 -33.13 -19.10
CA TYR A 474 -16.86 -32.15 -18.11
C TYR A 474 -17.64 -32.80 -16.95
N TYR A 475 -18.48 -33.76 -17.23
CA TYR A 475 -19.20 -34.51 -16.19
C TYR A 475 -18.24 -35.36 -15.34
N ALA A 476 -17.23 -35.97 -15.94
CA ALA A 476 -16.16 -36.66 -15.24
C ALA A 476 -15.40 -35.73 -14.30
N LEU A 477 -15.04 -34.52 -14.77
CA LEU A 477 -14.43 -33.48 -13.96
C LEU A 477 -15.31 -33.09 -12.75
N LEU A 478 -16.61 -32.86 -12.95
CA LEU A 478 -17.50 -32.51 -11.86
C LEU A 478 -17.61 -33.63 -10.82
N LYS A 479 -17.68 -34.90 -11.24
CA LYS A 479 -17.65 -36.02 -10.35
C LYS A 479 -16.40 -36.05 -9.46
N GLU A 480 -15.24 -35.81 -10.06
CA GLU A 480 -13.99 -35.72 -9.31
C GLU A 480 -14.02 -34.55 -8.32
N LYS A 481 -14.39 -33.33 -8.77
CA LYS A 481 -14.45 -32.14 -7.93
C LYS A 481 -15.38 -32.31 -6.73
N PHE A 482 -16.55 -32.88 -6.93
CA PHE A 482 -17.54 -33.08 -5.86
C PHE A 482 -17.28 -34.37 -5.01
N GLY A 483 -16.23 -35.12 -5.36
CA GLY A 483 -15.81 -36.30 -4.59
C GLY A 483 -16.80 -37.45 -4.63
N TYR A 484 -17.43 -37.70 -5.78
CA TYR A 484 -18.27 -38.89 -5.99
C TYR A 484 -17.38 -40.12 -6.13
N PRO A 485 -17.54 -41.14 -5.25
CA PRO A 485 -16.60 -42.25 -5.17
C PRO A 485 -16.68 -43.25 -6.32
N ASN A 486 -17.82 -43.34 -6.99
CA ASN A 486 -17.99 -44.26 -8.10
C ASN A 486 -18.24 -43.51 -9.42
N PRO A 487 -17.64 -44.00 -10.55
CA PRO A 487 -17.96 -43.48 -11.86
C PRO A 487 -19.45 -43.54 -12.26
N THR A 488 -20.18 -44.49 -11.66
CA THR A 488 -21.61 -44.71 -11.88
C THR A 488 -22.54 -43.90 -10.98
N ASP A 489 -21.96 -43.23 -9.92
CA ASP A 489 -22.77 -42.37 -9.08
C ASP A 489 -23.21 -41.15 -9.91
N THR A 490 -24.46 -40.76 -9.77
CA THR A 490 -25.02 -39.61 -10.43
C THR A 490 -24.68 -38.32 -9.64
N LEU A 491 -24.55 -37.20 -10.31
CA LEU A 491 -24.30 -35.90 -9.66
C LEU A 491 -25.55 -35.36 -8.93
N TRP A 492 -26.56 -36.24 -8.74
CA TRP A 492 -27.79 -35.82 -8.08
C TRP A 492 -28.58 -36.99 -7.58
#